data_52b8d802cc870f81c653dc38166c42b0
#
_entry.id   52b8d802cc870f81c653dc38166c42b0
#
_cell.length_a   1.000
_cell.length_b   1.000
_cell.length_c   1.000
_cell.angle_alpha   90.00
_cell.angle_beta   90.00
_cell.angle_gamma   90.00
#
_symmetry.space_group_name_H-M   'P 1'
#
loop_
_entity.id
_entity.type
_entity.pdbx_description
1 polymer ?
#
loop_
_entity_poly.entity_id
_entity_poly.type
_entity_poly.pdbx_seq_one_letter_code
_entity_poly.pdbx_strand_id
1 'polypeptide(L)' 'LPADDRAALRGIVYVLRKNVSWRDVPAERTGCSGVTAWRRLRDW' A
#
# COMPACT_ATOMS: atom_id res chain seq x y z
N LEU A 1 14.30 -3.85 4.10
CA LEU A 1 13.60 -2.74 3.47
C LEU A 1 13.35 -1.62 4.47
N PRO A 2 13.42 -0.35 4.05
CA PRO A 2 13.00 0.76 4.89
C PRO A 2 11.54 0.61 5.34
N ALA A 3 11.21 1.23 6.47
CA ALA A 3 9.86 1.14 7.02
C ALA A 3 8.80 1.61 6.03
N ASP A 4 9.10 2.66 5.26
CA ASP A 4 8.16 3.19 4.27
C ASP A 4 7.89 2.17 3.16
N ASP A 5 8.90 1.44 2.73
CA ASP A 5 8.74 0.42 1.70
C ASP A 5 7.95 -0.77 2.21
N ARG A 6 8.15 -1.13 3.49
CA ARG A 6 7.34 -2.20 4.10
C ARG A 6 5.88 -1.81 4.17
N ALA A 7 5.61 -0.56 4.55
CA ALA A 7 4.24 -0.07 4.61
C ALA A 7 3.61 -0.06 3.22
N ALA A 8 4.36 0.36 2.21
CA ALA A 8 3.88 0.34 0.83
C ALA A 8 3.57 -1.08 0.38
N LEU A 9 4.42 -2.05 0.70
CA LEU A 9 4.18 -3.45 0.37
C LEU A 9 2.91 -3.98 1.03
N ARG A 10 2.69 -3.61 2.29
CA ARG A 10 1.46 -4.01 2.98
C ARG A 10 0.22 -3.47 2.27
N GLY A 11 0.28 -2.22 1.82
CA GLY A 11 -0.82 -1.62 1.07
C GLY A 11 -1.06 -2.32 -0.25
N ILE A 12 0.00 -2.64 -0.98
CA ILE A 12 -0.08 -3.34 -2.25
C ILE A 12 -0.70 -4.73 -2.04
N VAL A 13 -0.20 -5.47 -1.07
CA VAL A 13 -0.71 -6.81 -0.77
C VAL A 13 -2.18 -6.75 -0.36
N TYR A 14 -2.54 -5.74 0.42
CA TYR A 14 -3.93 -5.55 0.83
C TYR A 14 -4.84 -5.41 -0.39
N VAL A 15 -4.46 -4.55 -1.34
CA VAL A 15 -5.26 -4.33 -2.55
C VAL A 15 -5.42 -5.63 -3.33
N LEU A 16 -4.32 -6.37 -3.50
CA LEU A 16 -4.35 -7.61 -4.27
C LEU A 16 -5.18 -8.69 -3.59
N ARG A 17 -5.09 -8.80 -2.28
CA ARG A 17 -5.81 -9.84 -1.53
C ARG A 17 -7.28 -9.55 -1.38
N LYS A 18 -7.62 -8.28 -1.13
CA LYS A 18 -9.00 -7.88 -0.88
C LYS A 18 -9.73 -7.48 -2.16
N ASN A 19 -8.98 -7.31 -3.24
CA ASN A 19 -9.53 -6.88 -4.52
C ASN A 19 -10.34 -5.59 -4.37
N VAL A 20 -9.76 -4.63 -3.68
CA VAL A 20 -10.37 -3.32 -3.43
C VAL A 20 -9.59 -2.24 -4.18
N SER A 21 -10.14 -1.04 -4.25
CA SER A 21 -9.43 0.07 -4.86
C SER A 21 -8.34 0.60 -3.94
N TRP A 22 -7.37 1.32 -4.54
CA TRP A 22 -6.30 1.92 -3.75
C TRP A 22 -6.82 2.89 -2.69
N ARG A 23 -7.97 3.51 -2.94
CA ARG A 23 -8.60 4.44 -2.00
C ARG A 23 -9.11 3.74 -0.75
N ASP A 24 -9.39 2.46 -0.84
CA ASP A 24 -9.94 1.68 0.26
C ASP A 24 -8.87 1.09 1.17
N VAL A 25 -7.60 1.34 0.87
CA VAL A 25 -6.51 0.84 1.71
C VAL A 25 -6.54 1.55 3.07
N PRO A 26 -6.67 0.79 4.18
CA PRO A 26 -6.70 1.39 5.51
C PRO A 26 -5.28 1.77 5.95
N ALA A 27 -4.95 3.05 5.85
CA ALA A 27 -3.62 3.55 6.20
C ALA A 27 -3.22 3.18 7.63
N GLU A 28 -4.19 3.09 8.52
CA GLU A 28 -3.95 2.72 9.91
C GLU A 28 -3.40 1.30 10.04
N ARG A 29 -3.82 0.41 9.17
CA ARG A 29 -3.39 -1.00 9.20
C ARG A 29 -2.12 -1.23 8.42
N THR A 30 -1.99 -0.56 7.29
CA THR A 30 -0.85 -0.78 6.39
C THR A 30 0.32 0.13 6.69
N GLY A 31 0.05 1.27 7.31
CA GLY A 31 1.09 2.25 7.62
C GLY A 31 1.28 3.31 6.55
N CYS A 32 0.55 3.24 5.45
CA CYS A 32 0.58 4.27 4.42
C CYS A 32 -0.75 4.28 3.67
N SER A 33 -1.03 5.39 2.99
CA SER A 33 -2.24 5.48 2.17
C SER A 33 -2.09 4.63 0.91
N GLY A 34 -3.23 4.27 0.31
CA GLY A 34 -3.22 3.52 -0.94
C GLY A 34 -2.52 4.29 -2.05
N VAL A 35 -2.66 5.62 -2.09
CA VAL A 35 -2.00 6.45 -3.08
C VAL A 35 -0.49 6.35 -2.94
N THR A 36 0.02 6.39 -1.70
CA THR A 36 1.45 6.23 -1.45
C THR A 36 1.93 4.85 -1.89
N ALA A 37 1.18 3.80 -1.56
CA ALA A 37 1.53 2.45 -1.98
C ALA A 37 1.57 2.34 -3.51
N TRP A 38 0.60 2.93 -4.18
CA TRP A 38 0.54 2.93 -5.64
C TRP A 38 1.75 3.64 -6.25
N ARG A 39 2.13 4.78 -5.68
CA ARG A 39 3.29 5.52 -6.17
C ARG A 39 4.57 4.71 -6.04
N ARG A 40 4.74 4.02 -4.94
CA ARG A 40 5.91 3.17 -4.73
C ARG A 40 5.94 2.04 -5.75
N LEU A 41 4.81 1.40 -5.97
CA LEU A 41 4.71 0.34 -6.95
C LEU A 41 5.08 0.86 -8.35
N ARG A 42 4.61 2.04 -8.69
CA ARG A 42 4.91 2.65 -9.99
C ARG A 42 6.41 2.91 -10.15
N ASP A 43 7.08 3.30 -9.07
CA ASP A 43 8.50 3.65 -9.10
C ASP A 43 9.41 2.44 -9.03
N TRP A 44 8.87 1.29 -8.68
CA TRP A 44 9.62 0.04 -8.67
C TRP A 44 9.56 -0.62 -10.04
#